data_50a154f21766811dacbdfb99364a09e9
#
_entry.id   50a154f21766811dacbdfb99364a09e9
#
_cell.length_a   1.000
_cell.length_b   1.000
_cell.length_c   1.000
_cell.angle_alpha   90.00
_cell.angle_beta   90.00
_cell.angle_gamma   90.00
#
_symmetry.space_group_name_H-M   'P 1'
#
loop_
_entity.id
_entity.type
_entity.pdbx_description
1 polymer ?
#
loop_
_entity_poly.entity_id
_entity_poly.type
_entity_poly.pdbx_seq_one_letter_code
_entity_poly.pdbx_strand_id
1 'polypeptide(L)'
;MNAEIIRHIETQIGYTFQNKKLLQQAFTRRSYSQENPECGNNEVLEFIGDKVLDVIAVKTLDAFYGRLNGVGEYSSKQAEGRLTALKQKLVERKMLSGRVEIFGLQEYLIMGKGDRQNHVENEAPVKEDLFEAILGAVAVDSGWDFSKLESVVDCLLDPGYYLDNGFENDQNYVALIQQWCQKKSEKLPEYGFGQSKGSFCHCVLTLPCMQKSFAGEGGSKSKARMSAAKSAYEFLGQNGMLVTAYDEVGAPDPDRAINQLQELWQKGCIGEPEYDFSEEHDENGNPFWICGCRVTGAEHVCTRRDVSKKQGKKKVAYEMLCEILGWEGKE
;
A
#
# COMPACT_ATOMS: atom_id res chain seq x y z
N MET A 1 0.68 -23.10 5.90
CA MET A 1 0.82 -21.93 6.81
C MET A 1 0.69 -22.37 8.24
N ASN A 2 1.46 -21.79 9.19
CA ASN A 2 1.27 -22.03 10.62
C ASN A 2 0.15 -21.12 11.19
N ALA A 3 -0.28 -21.39 12.43
CA ALA A 3 -1.42 -20.68 13.03
C ALA A 3 -1.13 -19.19 13.35
N GLU A 4 0.13 -18.81 13.51
CA GLU A 4 0.57 -17.44 13.75
C GLU A 4 0.45 -16.60 12.47
N ILE A 5 0.98 -17.11 11.35
CA ILE A 5 0.84 -16.48 10.03
C ILE A 5 -0.64 -16.32 9.65
N ILE A 6 -1.46 -17.36 9.88
CA ILE A 6 -2.90 -17.27 9.60
C ILE A 6 -3.53 -16.13 10.37
N ARG A 7 -3.30 -16.05 11.69
CA ARG A 7 -3.84 -14.97 12.53
C ARG A 7 -3.35 -13.60 12.09
N HIS A 8 -2.07 -13.50 11.73
CA HIS A 8 -1.50 -12.27 11.23
C HIS A 8 -2.23 -11.80 9.95
N ILE A 9 -2.35 -12.67 8.93
CA ILE A 9 -3.05 -12.34 7.68
C ILE A 9 -4.52 -11.96 7.97
N GLU A 10 -5.23 -12.73 8.80
CA GLU A 10 -6.62 -12.43 9.17
C GLU A 10 -6.77 -11.04 9.81
N THR A 11 -5.81 -10.67 10.64
CA THR A 11 -5.76 -9.32 11.22
C THR A 11 -5.55 -8.26 10.15
N GLN A 12 -4.66 -8.52 9.18
CA GLN A 12 -4.35 -7.58 8.10
C GLN A 12 -5.55 -7.30 7.19
N ILE A 13 -6.29 -8.35 6.84
CA ILE A 13 -7.44 -8.23 5.94
C ILE A 13 -8.76 -7.86 6.66
N GLY A 14 -8.75 -7.87 7.99
CA GLY A 14 -9.95 -7.58 8.79
C GLY A 14 -11.03 -8.67 8.74
N TYR A 15 -10.65 -9.92 8.43
CA TYR A 15 -11.59 -11.04 8.31
C TYR A 15 -11.02 -12.32 8.92
N THR A 16 -11.82 -12.99 9.76
CA THR A 16 -11.46 -14.29 10.36
C THR A 16 -12.13 -15.42 9.59
N PHE A 17 -11.35 -16.25 8.91
CA PHE A 17 -11.85 -17.38 8.13
C PHE A 17 -12.43 -18.48 9.03
N GLN A 18 -13.56 -19.03 8.64
CA GLN A 18 -14.13 -20.25 9.22
C GLN A 18 -13.32 -21.46 8.73
N ASN A 19 -13.02 -21.51 7.45
CA ASN A 19 -12.19 -22.54 6.82
C ASN A 19 -10.80 -21.99 6.46
N LYS A 20 -9.81 -22.24 7.33
CA LYS A 20 -8.43 -21.81 7.13
C LYS A 20 -7.76 -22.37 5.87
N LYS A 21 -8.30 -23.47 5.31
CA LYS A 21 -7.79 -24.02 4.04
C LYS A 21 -8.10 -23.12 2.86
N LEU A 22 -9.23 -22.38 2.86
CA LEU A 22 -9.54 -21.40 1.83
C LEU A 22 -8.54 -20.24 1.85
N LEU A 23 -8.20 -19.73 3.05
CA LEU A 23 -7.15 -18.73 3.19
C LEU A 23 -5.82 -19.25 2.63
N GLN A 24 -5.39 -20.44 3.03
CA GLN A 24 -4.15 -21.03 2.53
C GLN A 24 -4.17 -21.21 1.01
N GLN A 25 -5.31 -21.62 0.43
CA GLN A 25 -5.48 -21.78 -1.01
C GLN A 25 -5.36 -20.44 -1.75
N ALA A 26 -5.92 -19.34 -1.22
CA ALA A 26 -5.77 -18.00 -1.80
C ALA A 26 -4.30 -17.57 -1.92
N PHE A 27 -3.46 -18.01 -1.01
CA PHE A 27 -2.02 -17.73 -1.02
C PHE A 27 -1.19 -18.79 -1.77
N THR A 28 -1.81 -19.82 -2.33
CA THR A 28 -1.10 -20.92 -3.03
C THR A 28 -1.12 -20.68 -4.55
N ARG A 29 0.04 -20.40 -5.12
CA ARG A 29 0.18 -20.20 -6.57
C ARG A 29 0.16 -21.53 -7.32
N ARG A 30 -0.21 -21.46 -8.62
CA ARG A 30 -0.22 -22.61 -9.53
C ARG A 30 1.13 -23.33 -9.60
N SER A 31 2.25 -22.60 -9.57
CA SER A 31 3.59 -23.20 -9.60
C SER A 31 3.81 -24.17 -8.45
N TYR A 32 3.28 -23.87 -7.26
CA TYR A 32 3.34 -24.78 -6.12
C TYR A 32 2.45 -26.00 -6.31
N SER A 33 1.22 -25.84 -6.78
CA SER A 33 0.31 -26.96 -7.02
C SER A 33 0.75 -27.88 -8.16
N GLN A 34 1.53 -27.38 -9.11
CA GLN A 34 2.18 -28.24 -10.13
C GLN A 34 3.27 -29.15 -9.55
N GLU A 35 3.99 -28.67 -8.53
CA GLU A 35 4.97 -29.47 -7.79
C GLU A 35 4.30 -30.37 -6.72
N ASN A 36 3.09 -30.03 -6.28
CA ASN A 36 2.31 -30.69 -5.21
C ASN A 36 0.85 -30.90 -5.68
N PRO A 37 0.55 -31.91 -6.50
CA PRO A 37 -0.76 -32.05 -7.15
C PRO A 37 -1.95 -32.23 -6.20
N GLU A 38 -1.71 -32.59 -4.95
CA GLU A 38 -2.74 -32.70 -3.89
C GLU A 38 -3.20 -31.33 -3.36
N CYS A 39 -2.47 -30.25 -3.67
CA CYS A 39 -2.77 -28.92 -3.21
C CYS A 39 -3.57 -28.14 -4.27
N GLY A 40 -4.67 -27.51 -3.87
CA GLY A 40 -5.36 -26.52 -4.71
C GLY A 40 -4.53 -25.22 -4.84
N ASN A 41 -4.79 -24.46 -5.90
CA ASN A 41 -4.19 -23.15 -6.13
C ASN A 41 -5.24 -22.03 -6.11
N ASN A 42 -4.79 -20.79 -6.30
CA ASN A 42 -5.59 -19.58 -6.19
C ASN A 42 -6.36 -19.16 -7.45
N GLU A 43 -6.09 -19.75 -8.63
CA GLU A 43 -6.64 -19.25 -9.91
C GLU A 43 -8.17 -19.13 -9.94
N VAL A 44 -8.90 -20.10 -9.38
CA VAL A 44 -10.36 -20.04 -9.33
C VAL A 44 -10.86 -19.01 -8.30
N LEU A 45 -10.14 -18.84 -7.20
CA LEU A 45 -10.46 -17.81 -6.20
C LEU A 45 -10.20 -16.42 -6.74
N GLU A 46 -9.11 -16.21 -7.47
CA GLU A 46 -8.81 -15.00 -8.24
C GLU A 46 -9.96 -14.64 -9.18
N PHE A 47 -10.38 -15.58 -10.03
CA PHE A 47 -11.52 -15.36 -10.94
C PHE A 47 -12.81 -14.93 -10.22
N ILE A 48 -13.10 -15.53 -9.06
CA ILE A 48 -14.26 -15.14 -8.22
C ILE A 48 -14.05 -13.75 -7.65
N GLY A 49 -12.88 -13.47 -7.12
CA GLY A 49 -12.54 -12.24 -6.44
C GLY A 49 -12.53 -11.02 -7.35
N ASP A 50 -12.08 -11.15 -8.60
CA ASP A 50 -12.19 -10.10 -9.62
C ASP A 50 -13.65 -9.65 -9.80
N LYS A 51 -14.58 -10.60 -9.90
CA LYS A 51 -16.01 -10.26 -10.05
C LYS A 51 -16.62 -9.67 -8.77
N VAL A 52 -16.19 -10.17 -7.61
CA VAL A 52 -16.60 -9.59 -6.32
C VAL A 52 -16.12 -8.15 -6.19
N LEU A 53 -14.86 -7.88 -6.53
CA LEU A 53 -14.27 -6.55 -6.50
C LEU A 53 -15.01 -5.58 -7.43
N ASP A 54 -15.31 -6.02 -8.66
CA ASP A 54 -16.08 -5.24 -9.62
C ASP A 54 -17.46 -4.83 -9.08
N VAL A 55 -18.19 -5.77 -8.48
CA VAL A 55 -19.51 -5.50 -7.89
C VAL A 55 -19.41 -4.52 -6.72
N ILE A 56 -18.43 -4.70 -5.83
CA ILE A 56 -18.25 -3.81 -4.67
C ILE A 56 -17.83 -2.41 -5.13
N ALA A 57 -16.93 -2.31 -6.11
CA ALA A 57 -16.54 -1.02 -6.68
C ALA A 57 -17.74 -0.27 -7.26
N VAL A 58 -18.61 -0.95 -8.02
CA VAL A 58 -19.87 -0.36 -8.56
C VAL A 58 -20.80 0.06 -7.42
N LYS A 59 -21.00 -0.79 -6.40
CA LYS A 59 -21.84 -0.47 -5.24
C LYS A 59 -21.31 0.75 -4.47
N THR A 60 -19.97 0.86 -4.32
CA THR A 60 -19.36 2.04 -3.70
C THR A 60 -19.59 3.30 -4.52
N LEU A 61 -19.46 3.23 -5.86
CA LEU A 61 -19.75 4.37 -6.74
C LEU A 61 -21.22 4.76 -6.67
N ASP A 62 -22.14 3.79 -6.60
CA ASP A 62 -23.55 4.03 -6.40
C ASP A 62 -23.84 4.76 -5.08
N ALA A 63 -23.23 4.32 -3.98
CA ALA A 63 -23.37 4.97 -2.68
C ALA A 63 -22.86 6.43 -2.68
N PHE A 64 -21.85 6.75 -3.49
CA PHE A 64 -21.26 8.09 -3.60
C PHE A 64 -22.07 9.03 -4.53
N TYR A 65 -22.51 8.51 -5.65
CA TYR A 65 -23.03 9.33 -6.74
C TYR A 65 -24.49 9.05 -7.10
N GLY A 66 -25.01 7.88 -6.74
CA GLY A 66 -26.37 7.46 -7.01
C GLY A 66 -27.39 8.10 -6.05
N ARG A 67 -28.60 8.30 -6.51
CA ARG A 67 -29.73 8.76 -5.70
C ARG A 67 -31.08 8.40 -6.33
N LEU A 68 -32.05 8.15 -5.50
CA LEU A 68 -33.45 8.12 -5.90
C LEU A 68 -34.06 9.50 -5.66
N ASN A 69 -34.82 10.01 -6.61
CA ASN A 69 -35.61 11.23 -6.44
C ASN A 69 -36.94 10.94 -5.70
N GLY A 70 -37.69 12.00 -5.39
CA GLY A 70 -38.94 11.88 -4.63
C GLY A 70 -40.07 11.11 -5.34
N VAL A 71 -39.93 10.78 -6.64
CA VAL A 71 -40.88 9.97 -7.43
C VAL A 71 -40.35 8.55 -7.71
N GLY A 72 -39.20 8.19 -7.14
CA GLY A 72 -38.61 6.85 -7.26
C GLY A 72 -37.76 6.63 -8.51
N GLU A 73 -37.45 7.67 -9.27
CA GLU A 73 -36.50 7.56 -10.39
C GLU A 73 -35.07 7.60 -9.91
N TYR A 74 -34.21 6.74 -10.48
CA TYR A 74 -32.79 6.71 -10.21
C TYR A 74 -32.05 7.73 -11.06
N SER A 75 -31.07 8.39 -10.46
CA SER A 75 -30.16 9.30 -11.13
C SER A 75 -28.77 9.22 -10.49
N SER A 76 -27.72 9.61 -11.23
CA SER A 76 -26.38 9.70 -10.73
C SER A 76 -25.82 11.13 -10.91
N LYS A 77 -25.00 11.58 -9.97
CA LYS A 77 -24.25 12.85 -10.05
C LYS A 77 -23.18 12.81 -11.14
N GLN A 78 -22.80 11.62 -11.61
CA GLN A 78 -21.76 11.40 -12.61
C GLN A 78 -22.36 10.69 -13.83
N ALA A 79 -21.86 11.04 -15.02
CA ALA A 79 -22.18 10.31 -16.25
C ALA A 79 -21.55 8.91 -16.24
N GLU A 80 -22.14 7.97 -17.00
CA GLU A 80 -21.70 6.58 -17.09
C GLU A 80 -20.21 6.44 -17.42
N GLY A 81 -19.71 7.16 -18.44
CA GLY A 81 -18.29 7.11 -18.81
C GLY A 81 -17.35 7.57 -17.69
N ARG A 82 -17.79 8.50 -16.83
CA ARG A 82 -17.01 8.91 -15.64
C ARG A 82 -17.03 7.84 -14.56
N LEU A 83 -18.17 7.20 -14.32
CA LEU A 83 -18.30 6.08 -13.39
C LEU A 83 -17.40 4.90 -13.81
N THR A 84 -17.40 4.59 -15.10
CA THR A 84 -16.52 3.55 -15.69
C THR A 84 -15.05 3.88 -15.47
N ALA A 85 -14.62 5.13 -15.72
CA ALA A 85 -13.24 5.56 -15.50
C ALA A 85 -12.84 5.52 -14.02
N LEU A 86 -13.74 5.90 -13.10
CA LEU A 86 -13.49 5.81 -11.67
C LEU A 86 -13.40 4.35 -11.20
N LYS A 87 -14.29 3.48 -11.69
CA LYS A 87 -14.22 2.04 -11.42
C LYS A 87 -12.87 1.47 -11.86
N GLN A 88 -12.45 1.74 -13.10
CA GLN A 88 -11.17 1.26 -13.62
C GLN A 88 -9.99 1.68 -12.75
N LYS A 89 -9.95 2.93 -12.28
CA LYS A 89 -8.90 3.41 -11.38
C LYS A 89 -8.89 2.71 -10.02
N LEU A 90 -10.07 2.37 -9.48
CA LEU A 90 -10.18 1.65 -8.19
C LEU A 90 -9.67 0.22 -8.27
N VAL A 91 -9.88 -0.45 -9.42
CA VAL A 91 -9.53 -1.87 -9.60
C VAL A 91 -8.30 -2.07 -10.50
N GLU A 92 -7.55 -1.02 -10.82
CA GLU A 92 -6.36 -1.15 -11.66
C GLU A 92 -5.23 -1.89 -10.92
N ARG A 93 -4.44 -2.63 -11.67
CA ARG A 93 -3.29 -3.41 -11.16
C ARG A 93 -2.38 -2.62 -10.23
N LYS A 94 -2.03 -1.39 -10.59
CA LYS A 94 -1.17 -0.52 -9.77
C LYS A 94 -1.76 -0.29 -8.38
N MET A 95 -3.08 -0.09 -8.31
CA MET A 95 -3.79 0.12 -7.05
C MET A 95 -3.77 -1.15 -6.21
N LEU A 96 -4.20 -2.28 -6.76
CA LEU A 96 -4.32 -3.55 -6.03
C LEU A 96 -2.96 -4.07 -5.58
N SER A 97 -1.97 -4.08 -6.47
CA SER A 97 -0.60 -4.52 -6.14
C SER A 97 0.05 -3.65 -5.07
N GLY A 98 -0.14 -2.33 -5.13
CA GLY A 98 0.34 -1.41 -4.11
C GLY A 98 -0.31 -1.67 -2.74
N ARG A 99 -1.58 -2.06 -2.71
CA ARG A 99 -2.26 -2.41 -1.44
C ARG A 99 -1.71 -3.70 -0.85
N VAL A 100 -1.49 -4.75 -1.65
CA VAL A 100 -0.87 -6.00 -1.21
C VAL A 100 0.52 -5.74 -0.62
N GLU A 101 1.30 -4.86 -1.24
CA GLU A 101 2.64 -4.49 -0.79
C GLU A 101 2.62 -3.71 0.53
N ILE A 102 1.69 -2.74 0.68
CA ILE A 102 1.49 -1.99 1.93
C ILE A 102 1.22 -2.92 3.11
N PHE A 103 0.47 -4.00 2.89
CA PHE A 103 0.15 -4.98 3.93
C PHE A 103 1.20 -6.10 4.06
N GLY A 104 2.22 -6.15 3.19
CA GLY A 104 3.23 -7.20 3.19
C GLY A 104 2.68 -8.60 2.88
N LEU A 105 1.51 -8.69 2.25
CA LEU A 105 0.81 -9.98 2.06
C LEU A 105 1.53 -10.90 1.08
N GLN A 106 2.27 -10.37 0.11
CA GLN A 106 3.05 -11.13 -0.86
C GLN A 106 4.14 -12.00 -0.22
N GLU A 107 4.61 -11.64 0.98
CA GLU A 107 5.64 -12.39 1.70
C GLU A 107 5.15 -13.79 2.15
N TYR A 108 3.84 -13.97 2.24
CA TYR A 108 3.20 -15.21 2.67
C TYR A 108 2.79 -16.13 1.51
N LEU A 109 3.10 -15.76 0.25
CA LEU A 109 2.79 -16.58 -0.92
C LEU A 109 3.47 -17.96 -0.85
N ILE A 110 2.70 -18.99 -1.14
CA ILE A 110 3.15 -20.37 -1.27
C ILE A 110 3.40 -20.62 -2.75
N MET A 111 4.67 -20.73 -3.12
CA MET A 111 5.13 -20.77 -4.51
C MET A 111 6.02 -21.97 -4.78
N GLY A 112 6.06 -22.44 -6.03
CA GLY A 112 7.03 -23.40 -6.52
C GLY A 112 8.46 -22.88 -6.47
N LYS A 113 9.43 -23.78 -6.66
CA LYS A 113 10.87 -23.43 -6.57
C LYS A 113 11.28 -22.39 -7.59
N GLY A 114 10.76 -22.48 -8.82
CA GLY A 114 11.08 -21.54 -9.89
C GLY A 114 10.61 -20.12 -9.58
N ASP A 115 9.36 -19.95 -9.11
CA ASP A 115 8.81 -18.66 -8.72
C ASP A 115 9.63 -18.02 -7.60
N ARG A 116 10.02 -18.80 -6.59
CA ARG A 116 10.85 -18.30 -5.46
C ARG A 116 12.23 -17.83 -5.91
N GLN A 117 12.88 -18.57 -6.82
CA GLN A 117 14.18 -18.19 -7.33
C GLN A 117 14.16 -16.90 -8.15
N ASN A 118 13.04 -16.64 -8.83
CA ASN A 118 12.83 -15.45 -9.64
C ASN A 118 12.18 -14.28 -8.87
N HIS A 119 11.91 -14.44 -7.59
CA HIS A 119 11.25 -13.42 -6.74
C HIS A 119 9.93 -12.91 -7.33
N VAL A 120 9.12 -13.85 -7.87
CA VAL A 120 7.86 -13.56 -8.58
C VAL A 120 6.83 -12.88 -7.65
N GLU A 121 6.95 -13.05 -6.33
CA GLU A 121 6.13 -12.36 -5.32
C GLU A 121 6.19 -10.83 -5.41
N ASN A 122 7.23 -10.29 -6.03
CA ASN A 122 7.41 -8.84 -6.18
C ASN A 122 6.76 -8.28 -7.45
N GLU A 123 6.30 -9.14 -8.36
CA GLU A 123 5.65 -8.74 -9.60
C GLU A 123 4.24 -8.20 -9.37
N ALA A 124 3.91 -7.08 -10.00
CA ALA A 124 2.60 -6.44 -9.85
C ALA A 124 1.42 -7.33 -10.24
N PRO A 125 1.46 -8.14 -11.33
CA PRO A 125 0.39 -9.09 -11.64
C PRO A 125 0.15 -10.11 -10.53
N VAL A 126 1.23 -10.62 -9.92
CA VAL A 126 1.14 -11.63 -8.86
C VAL A 126 0.50 -11.08 -7.58
N LYS A 127 0.79 -9.81 -7.27
CA LYS A 127 0.15 -9.11 -6.15
C LYS A 127 -1.33 -8.83 -6.44
N GLU A 128 -1.68 -8.44 -7.67
CA GLU A 128 -3.07 -8.27 -8.13
C GLU A 128 -3.85 -9.59 -7.97
N ASP A 129 -3.34 -10.69 -8.54
CA ASP A 129 -3.93 -12.03 -8.44
C ASP A 129 -4.16 -12.44 -6.95
N LEU A 130 -3.20 -12.12 -6.08
CA LEU A 130 -3.33 -12.39 -4.64
C LEU A 130 -4.45 -11.57 -4.00
N PHE A 131 -4.56 -10.27 -4.31
CA PHE A 131 -5.64 -9.42 -3.80
C PHE A 131 -7.01 -10.00 -4.15
N GLU A 132 -7.19 -10.34 -5.42
CA GLU A 132 -8.43 -10.93 -5.93
C GLU A 132 -8.68 -12.31 -5.31
N ALA A 133 -7.67 -13.16 -5.21
CA ALA A 133 -7.82 -14.49 -4.60
C ALA A 133 -8.24 -14.41 -3.12
N ILE A 134 -7.77 -13.42 -2.37
CA ILE A 134 -8.21 -13.16 -1.00
C ILE A 134 -9.71 -12.84 -0.98
N LEU A 135 -10.18 -11.94 -1.84
CA LEU A 135 -11.60 -11.60 -1.93
C LEU A 135 -12.46 -12.80 -2.33
N GLY A 136 -12.00 -13.60 -3.29
CA GLY A 136 -12.67 -14.83 -3.69
C GLY A 136 -12.77 -15.85 -2.54
N ALA A 137 -11.71 -15.99 -1.76
CA ALA A 137 -11.71 -16.86 -0.58
C ALA A 137 -12.69 -16.37 0.48
N VAL A 138 -12.75 -15.04 0.74
CA VAL A 138 -13.72 -14.44 1.67
C VAL A 138 -15.16 -14.64 1.16
N ALA A 139 -15.41 -14.50 -0.14
CA ALA A 139 -16.73 -14.73 -0.72
C ALA A 139 -17.22 -16.16 -0.45
N VAL A 140 -16.38 -17.15 -0.74
CA VAL A 140 -16.72 -18.55 -0.52
C VAL A 140 -16.86 -18.87 0.97
N ASP A 141 -15.95 -18.41 1.82
CA ASP A 141 -15.95 -18.71 3.26
C ASP A 141 -17.11 -18.05 4.00
N SER A 142 -17.51 -16.84 3.59
CA SER A 142 -18.62 -16.09 4.18
C SER A 142 -20.01 -16.52 3.67
N GLY A 143 -20.08 -17.37 2.64
CA GLY A 143 -21.32 -17.68 1.94
C GLY A 143 -21.86 -16.48 1.17
N TRP A 144 -20.99 -15.69 0.55
CA TRP A 144 -21.33 -14.49 -0.22
C TRP A 144 -21.97 -13.37 0.61
N ASP A 145 -21.55 -13.24 1.88
CA ASP A 145 -21.98 -12.12 2.73
C ASP A 145 -21.35 -10.80 2.25
N PHE A 146 -22.12 -10.01 1.52
CA PHE A 146 -21.66 -8.74 0.96
C PHE A 146 -21.22 -7.74 2.01
N SER A 147 -21.78 -7.74 3.21
CA SER A 147 -21.35 -6.83 4.28
C SER A 147 -19.92 -7.14 4.73
N LYS A 148 -19.55 -8.43 4.80
CA LYS A 148 -18.18 -8.86 5.12
C LYS A 148 -17.22 -8.53 3.98
N LEU A 149 -17.63 -8.76 2.74
CA LEU A 149 -16.84 -8.43 1.56
C LEU A 149 -16.56 -6.92 1.46
N GLU A 150 -17.55 -6.08 1.69
CA GLU A 150 -17.39 -4.62 1.76
C GLU A 150 -16.41 -4.23 2.86
N SER A 151 -16.53 -4.85 4.04
CA SER A 151 -15.62 -4.55 5.14
C SER A 151 -14.16 -4.91 4.81
N VAL A 152 -13.92 -6.02 4.09
CA VAL A 152 -12.59 -6.41 3.63
C VAL A 152 -12.06 -5.44 2.57
N VAL A 153 -12.89 -5.06 1.59
CA VAL A 153 -12.49 -4.08 0.57
C VAL A 153 -12.23 -2.72 1.20
N ASP A 154 -13.05 -2.27 2.14
CA ASP A 154 -12.81 -1.03 2.88
C ASP A 154 -11.51 -1.09 3.71
N CYS A 155 -11.19 -2.25 4.27
CA CYS A 155 -9.95 -2.45 5.02
C CYS A 155 -8.73 -2.42 4.10
N LEU A 156 -8.74 -3.17 3.01
CA LEU A 156 -7.60 -3.33 2.12
C LEU A 156 -7.42 -2.17 1.14
N LEU A 157 -8.50 -1.66 0.56
CA LEU A 157 -8.47 -0.69 -0.54
C LEU A 157 -8.86 0.73 -0.10
N ASP A 158 -9.83 0.88 0.81
CA ASP A 158 -10.47 2.15 1.18
C ASP A 158 -10.91 2.98 -0.05
N PRO A 159 -11.82 2.45 -0.89
CA PRO A 159 -12.22 3.12 -2.12
C PRO A 159 -12.86 4.49 -1.85
N GLY A 160 -13.52 4.67 -0.71
CA GLY A 160 -14.11 5.94 -0.29
C GLY A 160 -13.08 7.05 -0.16
N TYR A 161 -11.87 6.75 0.31
CA TYR A 161 -10.79 7.72 0.36
C TYR A 161 -10.44 8.28 -1.02
N TYR A 162 -10.26 7.41 -2.02
CA TYR A 162 -9.88 7.84 -3.37
C TYR A 162 -10.99 8.60 -4.09
N LEU A 163 -12.24 8.27 -3.82
CA LEU A 163 -13.39 8.98 -4.39
C LEU A 163 -13.58 10.38 -3.77
N ASP A 164 -13.24 10.56 -2.50
CA ASP A 164 -13.34 11.84 -1.79
C ASP A 164 -12.13 12.77 -2.05
N ASN A 165 -10.91 12.20 -2.17
CA ASN A 165 -9.66 12.98 -2.18
C ASN A 165 -8.92 12.94 -3.53
N GLY A 166 -9.37 12.11 -4.47
CA GLY A 166 -8.69 11.87 -5.76
C GLY A 166 -7.61 10.79 -5.68
N PHE A 167 -7.20 10.30 -6.85
CA PHE A 167 -6.23 9.22 -6.99
C PHE A 167 -4.77 9.68 -7.01
N GLU A 168 -4.54 10.98 -7.03
CA GLU A 168 -3.21 11.60 -7.13
C GLU A 168 -2.66 12.05 -5.76
N ASN A 169 -3.44 11.86 -4.70
CA ASN A 169 -3.06 12.29 -3.36
C ASN A 169 -2.34 11.16 -2.62
N ASP A 170 -1.02 11.22 -2.55
CA ASP A 170 -0.16 10.19 -1.97
C ASP A 170 -0.25 10.10 -0.42
N GLN A 171 -0.88 11.07 0.26
CA GLN A 171 -0.97 11.10 1.72
C GLN A 171 -2.22 10.39 2.26
N ASN A 172 -2.28 9.09 2.09
CA ASN A 172 -3.30 8.27 2.74
C ASN A 172 -2.93 8.00 4.21
N TYR A 173 -3.34 8.90 5.12
CA TYR A 173 -3.06 8.76 6.55
C TYR A 173 -3.64 7.48 7.15
N VAL A 174 -4.74 6.93 6.61
CA VAL A 174 -5.30 5.65 7.06
C VAL A 174 -4.31 4.53 6.79
N ALA A 175 -3.75 4.47 5.58
CA ALA A 175 -2.72 3.50 5.22
C ALA A 175 -1.44 3.68 6.05
N LEU A 176 -0.99 4.93 6.26
CA LEU A 176 0.20 5.23 7.06
C LEU A 176 0.05 4.78 8.51
N ILE A 177 -1.10 5.05 9.14
CA ILE A 177 -1.39 4.59 10.50
C ILE A 177 -1.49 3.07 10.57
N GLN A 178 -2.06 2.45 9.55
CA GLN A 178 -2.19 1.01 9.46
C GLN A 178 -0.81 0.33 9.40
N GLN A 179 0.09 0.79 8.52
CA GLN A 179 1.48 0.34 8.46
C GLN A 179 2.20 0.55 9.79
N TRP A 180 2.01 1.71 10.41
CA TRP A 180 2.63 2.00 11.70
C TRP A 180 2.16 1.03 12.80
N CYS A 181 0.86 0.75 12.88
CA CYS A 181 0.32 -0.22 13.82
C CYS A 181 0.88 -1.63 13.59
N GLN A 182 0.96 -2.07 12.34
CA GLN A 182 1.51 -3.36 11.95
C GLN A 182 2.96 -3.52 12.41
N LYS A 183 3.81 -2.50 12.16
CA LYS A 183 5.21 -2.53 12.59
C LYS A 183 5.38 -2.53 14.13
N LYS A 184 4.41 -2.01 14.88
CA LYS A 184 4.52 -1.86 16.34
C LYS A 184 3.82 -2.96 17.15
N SER A 185 2.74 -3.56 16.67
CA SER A 185 1.90 -4.42 17.50
C SER A 185 1.21 -5.57 16.78
N GLU A 186 1.42 -5.73 15.48
CA GLU A 186 0.73 -6.72 14.62
C GLU A 186 -0.81 -6.62 14.66
N LYS A 187 -1.35 -5.54 15.24
CA LYS A 187 -2.79 -5.30 15.31
C LYS A 187 -3.17 -4.13 14.42
N LEU A 188 -4.34 -4.25 13.80
CA LEU A 188 -4.90 -3.14 13.03
C LEU A 188 -5.43 -2.03 13.94
N PRO A 189 -5.40 -0.76 13.47
CA PRO A 189 -6.10 0.33 14.13
C PRO A 189 -7.61 0.08 14.09
N GLU A 190 -8.30 0.39 15.19
CA GLU A 190 -9.75 0.21 15.30
C GLU A 190 -10.47 1.53 15.04
N TYR A 191 -11.43 1.51 14.11
CA TYR A 191 -12.25 2.68 13.75
C TYR A 191 -13.69 2.47 14.19
N GLY A 192 -14.12 3.23 15.20
CA GLY A 192 -15.50 3.30 15.65
C GLY A 192 -16.22 4.51 15.04
N PHE A 193 -17.45 4.32 14.54
CA PHE A 193 -18.28 5.41 14.01
C PHE A 193 -19.45 5.69 14.96
N GLY A 194 -19.58 6.95 15.38
CA GLY A 194 -20.72 7.43 16.15
C GLY A 194 -21.95 7.67 15.29
N GLN A 195 -23.12 7.76 15.93
CA GLN A 195 -24.35 8.15 15.24
C GLN A 195 -24.21 9.58 14.68
N SER A 196 -24.51 9.72 13.39
CA SER A 196 -24.49 11.02 12.70
C SER A 196 -25.58 11.94 13.30
N LYS A 197 -25.19 13.06 13.86
CA LYS A 197 -26.09 14.18 14.13
C LYS A 197 -26.02 15.13 12.93
N GLY A 198 -26.99 15.03 12.02
CA GLY A 198 -27.01 15.84 10.79
C GLY A 198 -26.15 15.25 9.66
N SER A 199 -25.50 16.12 8.86
CA SER A 199 -24.68 15.74 7.69
C SER A 199 -23.25 15.33 8.01
N PHE A 200 -22.85 15.28 9.29
CA PHE A 200 -21.48 14.98 9.71
C PHE A 200 -21.36 13.59 10.33
N CYS A 201 -20.37 12.84 9.87
CA CYS A 201 -19.94 11.59 10.49
C CYS A 201 -18.86 11.87 11.53
N HIS A 202 -18.92 11.18 12.66
CA HIS A 202 -17.88 11.20 13.69
C HIS A 202 -17.17 9.84 13.70
N CYS A 203 -15.85 9.86 13.75
CA CYS A 203 -15.00 8.67 13.81
C CYS A 203 -14.06 8.75 15.01
N VAL A 204 -13.91 7.65 15.72
CA VAL A 204 -12.91 7.47 16.77
C VAL A 204 -11.96 6.37 16.32
N LEU A 205 -10.70 6.73 16.13
CA LEU A 205 -9.60 5.81 15.88
C LEU A 205 -8.94 5.43 17.20
N THR A 206 -8.85 4.16 17.51
CA THR A 206 -8.08 3.64 18.65
C THR A 206 -6.83 2.92 18.16
N LEU A 207 -5.67 3.29 18.70
CA LEU A 207 -4.40 2.64 18.44
C LEU A 207 -4.16 1.57 19.51
N PRO A 208 -4.27 0.26 19.19
CA PRO A 208 -4.23 -0.82 20.20
C PRO A 208 -2.90 -0.89 20.95
N CYS A 209 -1.80 -0.54 20.27
CA CYS A 209 -0.45 -0.54 20.84
C CYS A 209 -0.20 0.56 21.89
N MET A 210 -1.07 1.57 21.96
CA MET A 210 -0.91 2.73 22.86
C MET A 210 -2.11 2.91 23.78
N GLN A 211 -3.21 2.21 23.57
CA GLN A 211 -4.51 2.43 24.22
C GLN A 211 -4.97 3.90 24.15
N LYS A 212 -4.62 4.57 23.03
CA LYS A 212 -4.94 5.98 22.79
C LYS A 212 -5.90 6.10 21.64
N SER A 213 -6.87 7.01 21.78
CA SER A 213 -7.88 7.27 20.75
C SER A 213 -7.77 8.69 20.19
N PHE A 214 -8.13 8.83 18.91
CA PHE A 214 -8.13 10.09 18.19
C PHE A 214 -9.49 10.27 17.52
N ALA A 215 -10.06 11.46 17.65
CA ALA A 215 -11.34 11.79 17.05
C ALA A 215 -11.14 12.46 15.69
N GLY A 216 -12.05 12.19 14.76
CA GLY A 216 -12.12 12.84 13.46
C GLY A 216 -13.57 13.05 13.03
N GLU A 217 -13.81 14.12 12.29
CA GLU A 217 -15.13 14.49 11.76
C GLU A 217 -15.05 14.73 10.25
N GLY A 218 -16.12 14.46 9.54
CA GLY A 218 -16.21 14.72 8.10
C GLY A 218 -17.60 14.53 7.54
N GLY A 219 -17.83 15.03 6.33
CA GLY A 219 -19.10 14.89 5.62
C GLY A 219 -19.38 13.45 5.12
N SER A 220 -18.44 12.51 5.26
CA SER A 220 -18.60 11.08 5.00
C SER A 220 -17.83 10.26 6.03
N LYS A 221 -18.13 8.95 6.13
CA LYS A 221 -17.36 8.03 6.99
C LYS A 221 -15.89 8.01 6.61
N SER A 222 -15.56 8.03 5.31
CA SER A 222 -14.20 8.08 4.79
C SER A 222 -13.47 9.35 5.24
N LYS A 223 -14.10 10.52 5.11
CA LYS A 223 -13.52 11.80 5.57
C LYS A 223 -13.32 11.85 7.08
N ALA A 224 -14.25 11.32 7.85
CA ALA A 224 -14.13 11.24 9.30
C ALA A 224 -12.99 10.29 9.71
N ARG A 225 -12.86 9.12 9.04
CA ARG A 225 -11.75 8.17 9.22
C ARG A 225 -10.40 8.81 8.90
N MET A 226 -10.31 9.50 7.77
CA MET A 226 -9.09 10.20 7.34
C MET A 226 -8.68 11.29 8.33
N SER A 227 -9.65 12.08 8.81
CA SER A 227 -9.41 13.12 9.82
C SER A 227 -8.87 12.55 11.13
N ALA A 228 -9.44 11.43 11.61
CA ALA A 228 -8.95 10.73 12.81
C ALA A 228 -7.53 10.16 12.59
N ALA A 229 -7.27 9.54 11.42
CA ALA A 229 -5.96 9.01 11.08
C ALA A 229 -4.90 10.11 10.96
N LYS A 230 -5.24 11.26 10.36
CA LYS A 230 -4.37 12.43 10.28
C LYS A 230 -3.98 12.92 11.67
N SER A 231 -4.96 13.08 12.57
CA SER A 231 -4.70 13.51 13.96
C SER A 231 -3.78 12.53 14.70
N ALA A 232 -3.94 11.21 14.45
CA ALA A 232 -3.06 10.21 15.02
C ALA A 232 -1.64 10.31 14.44
N TYR A 233 -1.51 10.45 13.13
CA TYR A 233 -0.22 10.57 12.44
C TYR A 233 0.56 11.81 12.89
N GLU A 234 -0.09 12.96 12.97
CA GLU A 234 0.50 14.21 13.48
C GLU A 234 0.95 14.06 14.94
N PHE A 235 0.14 13.41 15.78
CA PHE A 235 0.53 13.11 17.16
C PHE A 235 1.78 12.22 17.22
N LEU A 236 1.83 11.16 16.41
CA LEU A 236 2.99 10.26 16.37
C LEU A 236 4.26 11.00 15.90
N GLY A 237 4.14 11.88 14.91
CA GLY A 237 5.23 12.72 14.44
C GLY A 237 5.75 13.66 15.51
N GLN A 238 4.85 14.39 16.19
CA GLN A 238 5.20 15.32 17.25
C GLN A 238 5.88 14.65 18.46
N ASN A 239 5.62 13.39 18.69
CA ASN A 239 6.22 12.61 19.79
C ASN A 239 7.40 11.73 19.34
N GLY A 240 7.90 11.88 18.10
CA GLY A 240 9.01 11.10 17.59
C GLY A 240 8.73 9.59 17.49
N MET A 241 7.46 9.22 17.33
CA MET A 241 7.03 7.80 17.31
C MET A 241 6.87 7.24 15.90
N LEU A 242 6.88 8.09 14.87
CA LEU A 242 6.92 7.65 13.48
C LEU A 242 8.28 7.03 13.20
N VAL A 243 8.28 5.90 12.53
CA VAL A 243 9.52 5.29 12.02
C VAL A 243 10.04 6.23 10.93
N THR A 244 11.23 6.77 11.15
CA THR A 244 11.87 7.64 10.18
C THR A 244 12.60 6.79 9.13
N ALA A 245 12.96 7.39 7.99
CA ALA A 245 13.82 6.75 7.01
C ALA A 245 15.17 6.29 7.65
N TYR A 246 15.67 7.04 8.63
CA TYR A 246 16.83 6.66 9.42
C TYR A 246 16.65 5.36 10.21
N ASP A 247 15.47 5.16 10.82
CA ASP A 247 15.17 3.94 11.58
C ASP A 247 15.08 2.69 10.67
N GLU A 248 14.77 2.89 9.38
CA GLU A 248 14.65 1.79 8.41
C GLU A 248 16.00 1.30 7.87
N VAL A 249 16.94 2.20 7.64
CA VAL A 249 18.23 1.86 7.00
C VAL A 249 19.47 2.17 7.86
N GLY A 250 19.29 2.83 9.01
CA GLY A 250 20.36 3.25 9.90
C GLY A 250 21.21 4.42 9.34
N ALA A 251 22.42 4.59 9.85
CA ALA A 251 23.32 5.63 9.40
C ALA A 251 23.67 5.47 7.91
N PRO A 252 23.83 6.59 7.16
CA PRO A 252 24.28 6.54 5.78
C PRO A 252 25.65 5.89 5.68
N ASP A 253 25.78 4.92 4.79
CA ASP A 253 27.04 4.23 4.49
C ASP A 253 27.42 4.49 3.02
N PRO A 254 28.58 5.12 2.75
CA PRO A 254 29.02 5.45 1.39
C PRO A 254 29.10 4.24 0.46
N ASP A 255 29.39 3.06 0.98
CA ASP A 255 29.49 1.83 0.18
C ASP A 255 28.12 1.16 -0.05
N ARG A 256 27.15 1.40 0.82
CA ARG A 256 25.82 0.82 0.77
C ARG A 256 24.71 1.80 0.34
N ALA A 257 25.04 3.08 0.15
CA ALA A 257 24.04 4.14 -0.08
C ALA A 257 23.06 3.84 -1.22
N ILE A 258 23.53 3.24 -2.32
CA ILE A 258 22.64 2.83 -3.43
C ILE A 258 21.62 1.79 -2.93
N ASN A 259 22.06 0.82 -2.14
CA ASN A 259 21.17 -0.22 -1.60
C ASN A 259 20.22 0.37 -0.55
N GLN A 260 20.72 1.26 0.32
CA GLN A 260 19.89 1.93 1.33
C GLN A 260 18.78 2.79 0.69
N LEU A 261 19.07 3.53 -0.39
CA LEU A 261 18.05 4.24 -1.15
C LEU A 261 17.04 3.28 -1.80
N GLN A 262 17.52 2.17 -2.34
CA GLN A 262 16.66 1.13 -2.91
C GLN A 262 15.76 0.49 -1.85
N GLU A 263 16.29 0.20 -0.65
CA GLU A 263 15.54 -0.32 0.48
C GLU A 263 14.46 0.67 0.94
N LEU A 264 14.78 1.98 1.02
CA LEU A 264 13.81 3.02 1.38
C LEU A 264 12.69 3.14 0.35
N TRP A 265 13.03 3.05 -0.94
CA TRP A 265 12.03 3.04 -2.02
C TRP A 265 11.13 1.80 -1.96
N GLN A 266 11.71 0.60 -1.83
CA GLN A 266 10.97 -0.65 -1.70
C GLN A 266 10.03 -0.66 -0.48
N LYS A 267 10.41 0.02 0.60
CA LYS A 267 9.59 0.20 1.81
C LYS A 267 8.59 1.36 1.71
N GLY A 268 8.54 2.05 0.55
CA GLY A 268 7.64 3.18 0.32
C GLY A 268 7.96 4.44 1.14
N CYS A 269 9.18 4.54 1.68
CA CYS A 269 9.61 5.71 2.46
C CYS A 269 10.01 6.88 1.56
N ILE A 270 10.43 6.61 0.33
CA ILE A 270 10.83 7.60 -0.68
C ILE A 270 10.31 7.19 -2.05
N GLY A 271 10.32 8.14 -3.02
CA GLY A 271 10.08 7.83 -4.42
C GLY A 271 11.24 7.06 -5.07
N GLU A 272 11.06 6.62 -6.30
CA GLU A 272 12.08 5.87 -7.03
C GLU A 272 13.36 6.68 -7.22
N PRO A 273 14.56 6.13 -6.87
CA PRO A 273 15.82 6.77 -7.12
C PRO A 273 16.22 6.67 -8.59
N GLU A 274 16.23 7.79 -9.29
CA GLU A 274 16.65 7.91 -10.69
C GLU A 274 18.08 8.43 -10.76
N TYR A 275 18.87 7.90 -11.73
CA TYR A 275 20.25 8.28 -11.93
C TYR A 275 20.48 8.70 -13.37
N ASP A 276 21.11 9.85 -13.59
CA ASP A 276 21.56 10.33 -14.88
C ASP A 276 23.08 10.48 -14.93
N PHE A 277 23.64 10.36 -16.13
CA PHE A 277 25.08 10.37 -16.35
C PHE A 277 25.42 11.08 -17.66
N SER A 278 26.35 12.05 -17.64
CA SER A 278 26.96 12.61 -18.83
C SER A 278 28.48 12.48 -18.77
N GLU A 279 29.11 12.14 -19.88
CA GLU A 279 30.56 12.10 -20.02
C GLU A 279 31.03 13.45 -20.59
N GLU A 280 32.00 14.07 -19.93
CA GLU A 280 32.61 15.31 -20.33
C GLU A 280 34.14 15.19 -20.29
N HIS A 281 34.85 16.16 -20.86
CA HIS A 281 36.31 16.19 -20.89
C HIS A 281 36.79 17.47 -20.24
N ASP A 282 37.90 17.37 -19.49
CA ASP A 282 38.59 18.53 -18.90
C ASP A 282 39.40 19.32 -19.97
N GLU A 283 39.98 20.43 -19.55
CA GLU A 283 40.79 21.26 -20.43
C GLU A 283 42.01 20.52 -21.03
N ASN A 284 42.41 19.41 -20.50
CA ASN A 284 43.50 18.56 -20.97
C ASN A 284 43.00 17.37 -21.81
N GLY A 285 41.68 17.28 -22.05
CA GLY A 285 41.05 16.19 -22.81
C GLY A 285 40.85 14.90 -22.01
N ASN A 286 41.03 14.88 -20.69
CA ASN A 286 40.74 13.69 -19.87
C ASN A 286 39.26 13.55 -19.61
N PRO A 287 38.69 12.33 -19.80
CA PRO A 287 37.27 12.10 -19.59
C PRO A 287 36.91 12.11 -18.09
N PHE A 288 35.77 12.66 -17.75
CA PHE A 288 35.13 12.57 -16.44
C PHE A 288 33.61 12.45 -16.60
N TRP A 289 32.97 11.98 -15.55
CA TRP A 289 31.53 11.78 -15.49
C TRP A 289 30.88 12.82 -14.60
N ILE A 290 29.78 13.43 -15.08
CA ILE A 290 28.84 14.13 -14.24
C ILE A 290 27.73 13.12 -13.93
N CYS A 291 27.55 12.84 -12.64
CA CYS A 291 26.57 11.88 -12.15
C CYS A 291 25.48 12.64 -11.37
N GLY A 292 24.21 12.41 -11.71
CA GLY A 292 23.05 12.94 -11.01
C GLY A 292 22.29 11.83 -10.26
N CYS A 293 21.67 12.19 -9.14
CA CYS A 293 20.69 11.38 -8.44
C CYS A 293 19.48 12.24 -8.10
N ARG A 294 18.28 11.75 -8.45
CA ARG A 294 17.00 12.38 -8.13
C ARG A 294 16.11 11.34 -7.45
N VAL A 295 15.33 11.78 -6.49
CA VAL A 295 14.28 10.97 -5.86
C VAL A 295 12.96 11.74 -5.99
N THR A 296 11.93 11.09 -6.47
CA THR A 296 10.60 11.70 -6.61
C THR A 296 10.10 12.16 -5.25
N GLY A 297 9.83 13.47 -5.11
CA GLY A 297 9.40 14.10 -3.85
C GLY A 297 10.54 14.71 -3.01
N ALA A 298 11.82 14.54 -3.39
CA ALA A 298 12.92 15.32 -2.82
C ALA A 298 13.00 16.71 -3.48
N GLU A 299 13.31 17.74 -2.69
CA GLU A 299 13.37 19.13 -3.19
C GLU A 299 14.57 19.37 -4.11
N HIS A 300 15.61 18.54 -4.04
CA HIS A 300 16.90 18.75 -4.69
C HIS A 300 17.32 17.59 -5.60
N VAL A 301 18.30 17.87 -6.45
CA VAL A 301 19.01 16.88 -7.26
C VAL A 301 20.46 16.92 -6.84
N CYS A 302 20.99 15.81 -6.37
CA CYS A 302 22.41 15.68 -6.04
C CYS A 302 23.20 15.45 -7.31
N THR A 303 24.23 16.27 -7.56
CA THR A 303 25.10 16.15 -8.75
C THR A 303 26.56 16.18 -8.35
N ARG A 304 27.36 15.24 -8.89
CA ARG A 304 28.82 15.15 -8.63
C ARG A 304 29.59 14.82 -9.89
N ARG A 305 30.82 15.36 -9.91
CA ARG A 305 31.85 15.06 -10.90
C ARG A 305 32.77 13.96 -10.37
N ASP A 306 33.04 12.94 -11.19
CA ASP A 306 33.97 11.86 -10.84
C ASP A 306 34.64 11.31 -12.12
N VAL A 307 35.87 10.76 -11.96
CA VAL A 307 36.56 10.10 -13.06
C VAL A 307 36.00 8.71 -13.37
N SER A 308 35.18 8.17 -12.50
CA SER A 308 34.55 6.87 -12.63
C SER A 308 33.04 7.00 -12.46
N LYS A 309 32.28 6.58 -13.48
CA LYS A 309 30.82 6.51 -13.45
C LYS A 309 30.30 5.75 -12.23
N LYS A 310 30.96 4.63 -11.87
CA LYS A 310 30.58 3.79 -10.73
C LYS A 310 30.80 4.50 -9.39
N GLN A 311 31.92 5.20 -9.24
CA GLN A 311 32.20 5.96 -8.02
C GLN A 311 31.33 7.19 -7.92
N GLY A 312 31.11 7.91 -9.03
CA GLY A 312 30.20 9.04 -9.08
C GLY A 312 28.78 8.66 -8.67
N LYS A 313 28.26 7.52 -9.17
CA LYS A 313 26.96 7.00 -8.75
C LYS A 313 26.87 6.76 -7.24
N LYS A 314 27.89 6.17 -6.62
CA LYS A 314 27.92 5.94 -5.16
C LYS A 314 27.90 7.26 -4.38
N LYS A 315 28.70 8.25 -4.82
CA LYS A 315 28.79 9.56 -4.15
C LYS A 315 27.47 10.31 -4.18
N VAL A 316 26.81 10.41 -5.35
CA VAL A 316 25.52 11.11 -5.45
C VAL A 316 24.41 10.37 -4.70
N ALA A 317 24.45 9.03 -4.66
CA ALA A 317 23.53 8.24 -3.85
C ALA A 317 23.74 8.48 -2.34
N TYR A 318 24.99 8.56 -1.89
CA TYR A 318 25.30 8.85 -0.49
C TYR A 318 24.82 10.25 -0.08
N GLU A 319 25.06 11.26 -0.92
CA GLU A 319 24.59 12.63 -0.65
C GLU A 319 23.07 12.72 -0.61
N MET A 320 22.40 12.12 -1.58
CA MET A 320 20.93 12.06 -1.60
C MET A 320 20.40 11.36 -0.34
N LEU A 321 21.05 10.29 0.08
CA LEU A 321 20.67 9.57 1.31
C LEU A 321 20.88 10.45 2.55
N CYS A 322 22.00 11.17 2.64
CA CYS A 322 22.26 12.12 3.73
C CYS A 322 21.20 13.23 3.79
N GLU A 323 20.83 13.78 2.65
CA GLU A 323 19.77 14.80 2.54
C GLU A 323 18.41 14.24 3.03
N ILE A 324 18.00 13.07 2.52
CA ILE A 324 16.75 12.41 2.91
C ILE A 324 16.71 12.10 4.42
N LEU A 325 17.82 11.69 4.99
CA LEU A 325 17.93 11.35 6.42
C LEU A 325 18.15 12.56 7.32
N GLY A 326 18.33 13.76 6.78
CA GLY A 326 18.75 14.95 7.53
C GLY A 326 20.09 14.73 8.24
N TRP A 327 21.01 13.97 7.62
CA TRP A 327 22.28 13.61 8.19
C TRP A 327 23.31 14.72 7.95
N GLU A 328 23.51 15.56 8.94
CA GLU A 328 24.66 16.46 8.97
C GLU A 328 25.86 15.64 9.42
N GLY A 329 26.76 15.29 8.48
CA GLY A 329 27.93 14.47 8.75
C GLY A 329 28.70 15.01 9.98
N LYS A 330 28.86 14.19 10.99
CA LYS A 330 29.91 14.46 11.99
C LYS A 330 31.24 14.22 11.29
N GLU A 331 31.99 15.31 11.04
CA GLU A 331 33.39 15.24 10.67
C GLU A 331 34.21 14.39 11.65
#